data_0b69280edd2ad3a67c478f8f5b6de041
#
_entry.id   0b69280edd2ad3a67c478f8f5b6de041
#
_cell.length_a   1.000
_cell.length_b   1.000
_cell.length_c   1.000
_cell.angle_alpha   90.00
_cell.angle_beta   90.00
_cell.angle_gamma   90.00
#
_symmetry.space_group_name_H-M   'P 1'
#
loop_
_entity.id
_entity.type
_entity.pdbx_description
1 polymer ?
#
loop_
_entity_poly.entity_id
_entity_poly.type
_entity_poly.pdbx_seq_one_letter_code
_entity_poly.pdbx_strand_id
1 'polypeptide(L)'
;MKHPAFLLVPWLAVFLSHRDLHAQGGLVQTRLMNAYRGLIFDQPGQPIVSGNQQSYSIQILDPRTLVLEIAAPPRTPLMVQIQSVQQIWNHAVSPAESIPFAWEAAFCNAGINDERMARRLALPLDVNQNQFQFEMNDYQSIPGNPEPIDDRVKAYLYVYGRLGPVGFVTPGFYSNPMNIQVWY
;
A
#
# COMPACT_ATOMS: atom_id res chain seq x y z
N MET A 1 -2.17 29.87 -31.37
CA MET A 1 -3.26 29.54 -30.46
C MET A 1 -2.65 28.75 -29.29
N LYS A 2 -2.62 29.32 -28.08
CA LYS A 2 -2.09 28.66 -26.89
C LYS A 2 -3.19 27.74 -26.38
N HIS A 3 -3.01 26.40 -26.48
CA HIS A 3 -3.88 25.45 -25.82
C HIS A 3 -3.72 25.63 -24.30
N PRO A 4 -4.79 25.76 -23.53
CA PRO A 4 -4.69 25.74 -22.08
C PRO A 4 -4.22 24.34 -21.66
N ALA A 5 -3.12 24.28 -20.92
CA ALA A 5 -2.70 23.06 -20.25
C ALA A 5 -3.74 22.77 -19.15
N PHE A 6 -4.59 21.77 -19.37
CA PHE A 6 -5.51 21.30 -18.35
C PHE A 6 -4.73 20.53 -17.30
N LEU A 7 -4.72 21.07 -16.10
CA LEU A 7 -4.19 20.40 -14.91
C LEU A 7 -5.10 19.24 -14.54
N LEU A 8 -4.59 18.03 -14.62
CA LEU A 8 -5.19 16.83 -14.03
C LEU A 8 -4.89 16.85 -12.53
N VAL A 9 -5.91 16.79 -11.71
CA VAL A 9 -5.78 16.47 -10.28
C VAL A 9 -6.36 15.08 -10.07
N PRO A 10 -5.59 14.02 -10.32
CA PRO A 10 -6.03 12.68 -10.00
C PRO A 10 -5.77 12.40 -8.52
N TRP A 11 -6.83 12.30 -7.75
CA TRP A 11 -6.75 11.70 -6.42
C TRP A 11 -6.79 10.19 -6.59
N LEU A 12 -5.63 9.54 -6.50
CA LEU A 12 -5.57 8.10 -6.40
C LEU A 12 -5.80 7.73 -4.94
N ALA A 13 -7.02 7.42 -4.59
CA ALA A 13 -7.32 6.74 -3.35
C ALA A 13 -7.38 5.23 -3.61
N VAL A 14 -6.33 4.51 -3.27
CA VAL A 14 -6.43 3.07 -3.08
C VAL A 14 -7.15 2.89 -1.74
N PHE A 15 -8.47 2.69 -1.79
CA PHE A 15 -9.24 2.38 -0.59
C PHE A 15 -8.93 0.94 -0.20
N LEU A 16 -8.31 0.77 0.97
CA LEU A 16 -8.42 -0.50 1.68
C LEU A 16 -9.86 -0.55 2.19
N SER A 17 -10.70 -1.34 1.53
CA SER A 17 -12.00 -1.64 2.08
C SER A 17 -11.77 -2.47 3.34
N HIS A 18 -11.87 -1.83 4.50
CA HIS A 18 -12.08 -2.51 5.76
C HIS A 18 -13.50 -3.14 5.71
N ARG A 19 -13.65 -4.23 5.00
CA ARG A 19 -14.67 -5.19 5.39
C ARG A 19 -14.11 -5.82 6.66
N ASP A 20 -14.77 -5.49 7.76
CA ASP A 20 -14.54 -5.98 9.10
C ASP A 20 -13.59 -7.17 9.15
N LEU A 21 -12.33 -6.89 9.50
CA LEU A 21 -11.44 -7.90 10.00
C LEU A 21 -12.11 -8.42 11.29
N HIS A 22 -13.05 -9.34 11.14
CA HIS A 22 -13.46 -10.18 12.24
C HIS A 22 -12.26 -11.04 12.60
N ALA A 23 -11.31 -10.43 13.30
CA ALA A 23 -10.36 -11.16 14.11
C ALA A 23 -11.19 -11.95 15.11
N GLN A 24 -11.49 -13.20 14.78
CA GLN A 24 -12.04 -14.12 15.77
C GLN A 24 -11.07 -14.11 16.95
N GLY A 25 -11.48 -13.50 18.06
CA GLY A 25 -10.80 -13.61 19.33
C GLY A 25 -9.64 -12.67 19.63
N GLY A 26 -9.46 -11.53 18.97
CA GLY A 26 -8.48 -10.51 19.38
C GLY A 26 -6.99 -10.92 19.25
N LEU A 27 -6.69 -12.07 18.65
CA LEU A 27 -5.34 -12.61 18.51
C LEU A 27 -4.49 -11.75 17.54
N VAL A 28 -5.06 -11.35 16.42
CA VAL A 28 -4.40 -10.57 15.38
C VAL A 28 -5.00 -9.17 15.30
N GLN A 29 -4.15 -8.17 15.28
CA GLN A 29 -4.55 -6.77 15.07
C GLN A 29 -3.87 -6.25 13.81
N THR A 30 -4.61 -5.49 13.01
CA THR A 30 -4.06 -4.82 11.85
C THR A 30 -4.34 -3.34 11.91
N ARG A 31 -3.37 -2.51 11.48
CA ARG A 31 -3.49 -1.07 11.46
C ARG A 31 -2.82 -0.47 10.23
N LEU A 32 -3.55 0.36 9.51
CA LEU A 32 -2.96 1.24 8.51
C LEU A 32 -2.26 2.40 9.22
N MET A 33 -0.98 2.58 8.93
CA MET A 33 -0.16 3.61 9.55
C MET A 33 -0.21 4.95 8.81
N ASN A 34 -0.60 4.95 7.54
CA ASN A 34 -0.66 6.16 6.72
C ASN A 34 -1.93 6.96 6.99
N ALA A 35 -1.79 8.29 7.06
CA ALA A 35 -2.90 9.21 7.24
C ALA A 35 -3.95 9.13 6.12
N TYR A 36 -3.54 8.78 4.91
CA TYR A 36 -4.38 8.82 3.71
C TYR A 36 -5.08 7.51 3.35
N ARG A 37 -4.86 6.43 4.07
CA ARG A 37 -5.45 5.10 3.80
C ARG A 37 -5.30 4.61 2.35
N GLY A 38 -4.29 5.11 1.62
CA GLY A 38 -4.07 4.74 0.23
C GLY A 38 -2.76 5.28 -0.35
N LEU A 39 -2.43 4.87 -1.58
CA LEU A 39 -1.35 5.43 -2.37
C LEU A 39 -1.84 6.68 -3.09
N ILE A 40 -1.22 7.82 -2.83
CA ILE A 40 -1.56 9.10 -3.48
C ILE A 40 -0.37 9.55 -4.32
N PHE A 41 -0.54 9.57 -5.65
CA PHE A 41 0.51 9.95 -6.60
C PHE A 41 0.57 11.45 -6.86
N ASP A 42 -0.52 12.16 -6.62
CA ASP A 42 -0.56 13.62 -6.75
C ASP A 42 0.25 14.29 -5.64
N GLN A 43 1.04 15.30 -6.01
CA GLN A 43 1.81 16.10 -5.06
C GLN A 43 1.52 17.58 -5.27
N PRO A 44 1.45 18.36 -4.19
CA PRO A 44 1.41 19.82 -4.31
C PRO A 44 2.59 20.33 -5.14
N GLY A 45 2.30 21.02 -6.24
CA GLY A 45 3.31 21.56 -7.16
C GLY A 45 3.83 20.60 -8.23
N GLN A 46 3.41 19.34 -8.22
CA GLN A 46 3.72 18.36 -9.27
C GLN A 46 2.46 17.63 -9.73
N PRO A 47 1.55 18.33 -10.41
CA PRO A 47 0.32 17.71 -10.89
C PRO A 47 0.62 16.65 -11.95
N ILE A 48 -0.19 15.61 -11.98
CA ILE A 48 -0.16 14.63 -13.05
C ILE A 48 -0.76 15.24 -14.31
N VAL A 49 -0.02 15.24 -15.41
CA VAL A 49 -0.42 15.90 -16.65
C VAL A 49 -0.83 14.86 -17.69
N SER A 50 -2.04 15.03 -18.26
CA SER A 50 -2.55 14.20 -19.35
C SER A 50 -1.69 14.31 -20.60
N GLY A 51 -1.43 13.19 -21.27
CA GLY A 51 -0.76 13.12 -22.57
C GLY A 51 0.76 13.31 -22.53
N ASN A 52 1.38 13.46 -21.36
CA ASN A 52 2.83 13.63 -21.26
C ASN A 52 3.63 12.33 -21.29
N GLN A 53 2.96 11.18 -21.31
CA GLN A 53 3.55 9.83 -21.29
C GLN A 53 4.49 9.58 -20.08
N GLN A 54 4.41 10.40 -19.04
CA GLN A 54 5.21 10.22 -17.83
C GLN A 54 4.62 9.16 -16.92
N SER A 55 5.51 8.54 -16.15
CA SER A 55 5.15 7.66 -15.05
C SER A 55 5.53 8.29 -13.72
N TYR A 56 4.73 8.05 -12.71
CA TYR A 56 4.91 8.57 -11.35
C TYR A 56 5.12 7.41 -10.40
N SER A 57 6.18 7.44 -9.60
CA SER A 57 6.52 6.33 -8.71
C SER A 57 6.47 6.74 -7.26
N ILE A 58 6.00 5.82 -6.44
CA ILE A 58 6.17 5.81 -4.99
C ILE A 58 7.11 4.65 -4.68
N GLN A 59 8.22 4.92 -4.03
CA GLN A 59 9.23 3.93 -3.64
C GLN A 59 9.01 3.51 -2.18
N ILE A 60 9.56 2.36 -1.77
CA ILE A 60 9.38 1.85 -0.40
C ILE A 60 9.75 2.86 0.69
N LEU A 61 10.76 3.71 0.48
CA LEU A 61 11.19 4.73 1.44
C LEU A 61 10.39 6.03 1.36
N ASP A 62 9.48 6.17 0.40
CA ASP A 62 8.62 7.35 0.28
C ASP A 62 7.62 7.39 1.45
N PRO A 63 7.40 8.55 2.09
CA PRO A 63 6.41 8.69 3.16
C PRO A 63 4.96 8.37 2.72
N ARG A 64 4.69 8.35 1.42
CA ARG A 64 3.40 7.99 0.82
C ARG A 64 3.22 6.48 0.66
N THR A 65 4.27 5.67 0.87
CA THR A 65 4.15 4.20 0.86
C THR A 65 3.08 3.76 1.84
N LEU A 66 2.16 2.94 1.38
CA LEU A 66 1.12 2.39 2.24
C LEU A 66 1.75 1.36 3.20
N VAL A 67 1.50 1.51 4.48
CA VAL A 67 2.04 0.62 5.52
C VAL A 67 0.90 -0.03 6.30
N LEU A 68 0.83 -1.35 6.22
CA LEU A 68 -0.04 -2.17 7.06
C LEU A 68 0.79 -2.81 8.17
N GLU A 69 0.55 -2.40 9.40
CA GLU A 69 1.08 -3.05 10.61
C GLU A 69 0.19 -4.25 10.94
N ILE A 70 0.82 -5.40 11.20
CA ILE A 70 0.18 -6.64 11.64
C ILE A 70 0.79 -6.97 12.99
N ALA A 71 -0.02 -7.04 14.06
CA ALA A 71 0.43 -7.35 15.40
C ALA A 71 -0.23 -8.65 15.88
N ALA A 72 0.59 -9.62 16.30
CA ALA A 72 0.11 -10.91 16.81
C ALA A 72 1.15 -11.49 17.78
N PRO A 73 0.77 -12.48 18.63
CA PRO A 73 1.73 -13.22 19.43
C PRO A 73 2.81 -13.89 18.56
N PRO A 74 4.04 -14.06 19.08
CA PRO A 74 5.07 -14.82 18.39
C PRO A 74 4.57 -16.22 17.99
N ARG A 75 5.11 -16.78 16.90
CA ARG A 75 4.79 -18.09 16.36
C ARG A 75 3.32 -18.29 15.94
N THR A 76 2.57 -17.20 15.81
CA THR A 76 1.23 -17.26 15.20
C THR A 76 1.37 -17.45 13.69
N PRO A 77 0.82 -18.52 13.11
CA PRO A 77 0.77 -18.69 11.66
C PRO A 77 -0.24 -17.73 11.07
N LEU A 78 0.16 -17.00 10.03
CA LEU A 78 -0.67 -15.98 9.39
C LEU A 78 -0.64 -16.15 7.87
N MET A 79 -1.72 -15.77 7.24
CA MET A 79 -1.85 -15.70 5.80
C MET A 79 -2.26 -14.29 5.39
N VAL A 80 -1.60 -13.76 4.36
CA VAL A 80 -1.92 -12.47 3.76
C VAL A 80 -2.31 -12.69 2.31
N GLN A 81 -3.44 -12.13 1.91
CA GLN A 81 -3.88 -12.08 0.53
C GLN A 81 -3.99 -10.63 0.09
N ILE A 82 -3.45 -10.35 -1.10
CA ILE A 82 -3.50 -9.03 -1.72
C ILE A 82 -4.20 -9.17 -3.06
N GLN A 83 -5.31 -8.46 -3.24
CA GLN A 83 -6.00 -8.43 -4.52
C GLN A 83 -5.24 -7.53 -5.49
N SER A 84 -4.81 -8.09 -6.61
CA SER A 84 -4.07 -7.36 -7.63
C SER A 84 -4.92 -6.25 -8.26
N VAL A 85 -4.31 -5.09 -8.45
CA VAL A 85 -4.88 -3.94 -9.15
C VAL A 85 -3.90 -3.51 -10.23
N GLN A 86 -4.31 -3.58 -11.50
CA GLN A 86 -3.45 -3.25 -12.64
C GLN A 86 -3.79 -1.90 -13.30
N GLN A 87 -4.92 -1.33 -12.97
CA GLN A 87 -5.40 -0.07 -13.53
C GLN A 87 -6.18 0.72 -12.49
N ILE A 88 -6.14 2.03 -12.61
CA ILE A 88 -7.03 2.94 -11.89
C ILE A 88 -8.00 3.57 -12.87
N TRP A 89 -9.22 3.79 -12.45
CA TRP A 89 -10.34 4.14 -13.30
C TRP A 89 -10.97 5.48 -12.94
N ASN A 90 -11.36 6.25 -13.96
CA ASN A 90 -12.28 7.35 -13.82
C ASN A 90 -13.67 6.90 -14.28
N HIS A 91 -14.55 6.64 -13.32
CA HIS A 91 -15.92 6.21 -13.58
C HIS A 91 -16.89 7.38 -13.81
N ALA A 92 -16.42 8.63 -13.70
CA ALA A 92 -17.23 9.80 -13.96
C ALA A 92 -17.39 10.11 -15.45
N VAL A 93 -16.58 9.46 -16.32
CA VAL A 93 -16.66 9.60 -17.78
C VAL A 93 -17.23 8.33 -18.41
N SER A 94 -17.83 8.48 -19.60
CA SER A 94 -18.41 7.35 -20.34
C SER A 94 -17.91 7.40 -21.80
N PRO A 95 -17.23 6.36 -22.29
CA PRO A 95 -16.78 5.16 -21.55
C PRO A 95 -15.77 5.48 -20.45
N ALA A 96 -15.69 4.63 -19.41
CA ALA A 96 -14.73 4.80 -18.33
C ALA A 96 -13.29 4.75 -18.86
N GLU A 97 -12.46 5.69 -18.41
CA GLU A 97 -11.04 5.78 -18.76
C GLU A 97 -10.17 5.22 -17.67
N SER A 98 -9.00 4.67 -18.03
CA SER A 98 -8.07 4.09 -17.07
C SER A 98 -6.64 4.54 -17.29
N ILE A 99 -5.86 4.50 -16.21
CA ILE A 99 -4.41 4.70 -16.23
C ILE A 99 -3.75 3.42 -15.72
N PRO A 100 -2.71 2.89 -16.40
CA PRO A 100 -2.00 1.71 -15.93
C PRO A 100 -1.39 1.94 -14.54
N PHE A 101 -1.47 0.92 -13.70
CA PHE A 101 -0.88 0.92 -12.37
C PHE A 101 -0.13 -0.39 -12.12
N ALA A 102 1.15 -0.29 -11.82
CA ALA A 102 2.00 -1.40 -11.41
C ALA A 102 2.30 -1.26 -9.92
N TRP A 103 1.72 -2.13 -9.09
CA TRP A 103 2.00 -2.15 -7.67
C TRP A 103 3.17 -3.09 -7.35
N GLU A 104 3.85 -2.77 -6.27
CA GLU A 104 4.94 -3.54 -5.70
C GLU A 104 4.69 -3.68 -4.20
N ALA A 105 5.25 -4.70 -3.60
CA ALA A 105 5.16 -4.89 -2.16
C ALA A 105 6.48 -5.38 -1.57
N ALA A 106 6.69 -5.05 -0.29
CA ALA A 106 7.76 -5.61 0.51
C ALA A 106 7.23 -5.94 1.91
N PHE A 107 7.88 -6.88 2.57
CA PHE A 107 7.44 -7.39 3.86
C PHE A 107 8.59 -7.52 4.83
N CYS A 108 8.35 -7.16 6.09
CA CYS A 108 9.28 -7.37 7.19
C CYS A 108 8.58 -8.07 8.35
N ASN A 109 9.13 -9.22 8.73
CA ASN A 109 8.72 -10.02 9.90
C ASN A 109 9.96 -10.40 10.70
N ALA A 110 10.82 -9.43 10.99
CA ALA A 110 12.10 -9.67 11.67
C ALA A 110 12.02 -9.55 13.20
N GLY A 111 10.81 -9.54 13.80
CA GLY A 111 10.65 -9.31 15.23
C GLY A 111 10.97 -7.86 15.65
N ILE A 112 10.89 -6.93 14.73
CA ILE A 112 11.16 -5.50 14.92
C ILE A 112 9.85 -4.74 15.05
N ASN A 113 9.64 -4.10 16.20
CA ASN A 113 8.41 -3.33 16.49
C ASN A 113 8.50 -1.85 16.07
N ASP A 114 9.67 -1.37 15.66
CA ASP A 114 9.87 -0.03 15.08
C ASP A 114 9.72 -0.08 13.56
N GLU A 115 8.77 0.67 13.03
CA GLU A 115 8.45 0.69 11.59
C GLU A 115 9.62 1.17 10.73
N ARG A 116 10.38 2.17 11.20
CA ARG A 116 11.50 2.73 10.42
C ARG A 116 12.66 1.75 10.29
N MET A 117 12.91 0.98 11.36
CA MET A 117 13.91 -0.09 11.35
C MET A 117 13.42 -1.25 10.47
N ALA A 118 12.16 -1.68 10.62
CA ALA A 118 11.57 -2.76 9.84
C ALA A 118 11.56 -2.46 8.35
N ARG A 119 11.28 -1.21 7.94
CA ARG A 119 11.28 -0.77 6.55
C ARG A 119 12.62 -0.97 5.84
N ARG A 120 13.72 -0.79 6.55
CA ARG A 120 15.08 -1.00 6.01
C ARG A 120 15.42 -2.47 5.82
N LEU A 121 14.74 -3.35 6.55
CA LEU A 121 14.93 -4.80 6.51
C LEU A 121 13.87 -5.50 5.66
N ALA A 122 12.91 -4.76 5.11
CA ALA A 122 11.83 -5.32 4.32
C ALA A 122 12.37 -5.95 3.03
N LEU A 123 11.90 -7.15 2.75
CA LEU A 123 12.24 -7.91 1.55
C LEU A 123 11.12 -7.78 0.52
N PRO A 124 11.45 -7.62 -0.77
CA PRO A 124 10.46 -7.59 -1.83
C PRO A 124 9.60 -8.87 -1.84
N LEU A 125 8.31 -8.71 -2.06
CA LEU A 125 7.39 -9.81 -2.31
C LEU A 125 7.21 -10.02 -3.82
N ASP A 126 7.04 -11.28 -4.23
CA ASP A 126 6.59 -11.58 -5.58
C ASP A 126 5.10 -11.26 -5.72
N VAL A 127 4.81 -10.13 -6.35
CA VAL A 127 3.43 -9.63 -6.54
C VAL A 127 2.57 -10.50 -7.48
N ASN A 128 3.17 -11.48 -8.18
CA ASN A 128 2.43 -12.47 -8.94
C ASN A 128 1.78 -13.53 -8.03
N GLN A 129 2.28 -13.66 -6.81
CA GLN A 129 1.67 -14.48 -5.77
C GLN A 129 0.69 -13.60 -4.99
N ASN A 130 -0.60 -13.75 -5.28
CA ASN A 130 -1.65 -12.99 -4.60
C ASN A 130 -1.80 -13.35 -3.11
N GLN A 131 -1.08 -14.35 -2.63
CA GLN A 131 -1.18 -14.87 -1.27
C GLN A 131 0.19 -15.38 -0.80
N PHE A 132 0.53 -15.08 0.46
CA PHE A 132 1.70 -15.63 1.13
C PHE A 132 1.40 -15.98 2.58
N GLN A 133 2.09 -17.00 3.08
CA GLN A 133 1.98 -17.47 4.45
C GLN A 133 3.29 -17.22 5.19
N PHE A 134 3.19 -16.88 6.46
CA PHE A 134 4.33 -16.73 7.35
C PHE A 134 3.93 -17.05 8.80
N GLU A 135 4.92 -17.28 9.64
CA GLU A 135 4.76 -17.38 11.09
C GLU A 135 5.38 -16.15 11.74
N MET A 136 4.71 -15.54 12.71
CA MET A 136 5.24 -14.37 13.43
C MET A 136 6.56 -14.72 14.11
N ASN A 137 7.61 -13.99 13.81
CA ASN A 137 8.91 -14.18 14.45
C ASN A 137 8.89 -13.75 15.91
N ASP A 138 9.82 -14.30 16.69
CA ASP A 138 10.06 -13.85 18.07
C ASP A 138 10.59 -12.40 18.08
N TYR A 139 10.28 -11.67 19.15
CA TYR A 139 10.76 -10.30 19.34
C TYR A 139 12.30 -10.26 19.40
N GLN A 140 12.88 -9.25 18.74
CA GLN A 140 14.32 -9.00 18.75
C GLN A 140 14.66 -7.87 19.73
N SER A 141 15.31 -8.22 20.84
CA SER A 141 15.79 -7.25 21.84
C SER A 141 17.07 -6.59 21.34
N ILE A 142 16.94 -5.55 20.51
CA ILE A 142 18.03 -4.73 19.98
C ILE A 142 17.82 -3.26 20.34
N PRO A 143 18.90 -2.45 20.44
CA PRO A 143 18.78 -1.04 20.77
C PRO A 143 17.81 -0.30 19.83
N GLY A 144 16.86 0.44 20.41
CA GLY A 144 15.88 1.22 19.68
C GLY A 144 14.63 0.46 19.19
N ASN A 145 14.58 -0.86 19.39
CA ASN A 145 13.36 -1.63 19.12
C ASN A 145 12.44 -1.58 20.34
N PRO A 146 11.22 -1.01 20.23
CA PRO A 146 10.29 -0.96 21.37
C PRO A 146 9.86 -2.36 21.81
N GLU A 147 9.70 -2.56 23.10
CA GLU A 147 9.19 -3.82 23.64
C GLU A 147 7.75 -4.10 23.13
N PRO A 148 7.39 -5.39 23.01
CA PRO A 148 6.04 -5.78 22.64
C PRO A 148 5.01 -5.27 23.65
N ILE A 149 3.87 -4.80 23.16
CA ILE A 149 2.71 -4.52 23.99
C ILE A 149 1.79 -5.74 23.96
N ASP A 150 1.34 -6.19 25.12
CA ASP A 150 0.48 -7.38 25.26
C ASP A 150 1.07 -8.63 24.58
N ASP A 151 2.38 -8.84 24.70
CA ASP A 151 3.14 -9.96 24.11
C ASP A 151 3.01 -10.07 22.57
N ARG A 152 2.57 -9.01 21.89
CA ARG A 152 2.46 -9.00 20.43
C ARG A 152 3.68 -8.39 19.78
N VAL A 153 4.25 -9.14 18.86
CA VAL A 153 5.28 -8.64 17.93
C VAL A 153 4.63 -8.09 16.66
N LYS A 154 5.37 -7.29 15.93
CA LYS A 154 4.87 -6.64 14.72
C LYS A 154 5.54 -7.17 13.48
N ALA A 155 4.74 -7.29 12.42
CA ALA A 155 5.20 -7.43 11.06
C ALA A 155 4.62 -6.26 10.24
N TYR A 156 5.29 -5.91 9.14
CA TYR A 156 4.91 -4.77 8.31
C TYR A 156 4.86 -5.17 6.84
N LEU A 157 3.73 -4.87 6.22
CA LEU A 157 3.56 -4.95 4.77
C LEU A 157 3.59 -3.54 4.19
N TYR A 158 4.51 -3.33 3.25
CA TYR A 158 4.67 -2.09 2.51
C TYR A 158 4.12 -2.28 1.11
N VAL A 159 3.19 -1.42 0.70
CA VAL A 159 2.68 -1.39 -0.68
C VAL A 159 3.04 -0.05 -1.30
N TYR A 160 3.61 -0.09 -2.49
CA TYR A 160 4.06 1.05 -3.26
C TYR A 160 3.92 0.74 -4.76
N GLY A 161 4.43 1.56 -5.65
CA GLY A 161 4.33 1.23 -7.06
C GLY A 161 4.44 2.42 -8.00
N ARG A 162 4.03 2.17 -9.26
CA ARG A 162 4.15 3.12 -10.35
C ARG A 162 2.83 3.30 -11.08
N LEU A 163 2.45 4.55 -11.23
CA LEU A 163 1.33 4.98 -12.06
C LEU A 163 1.82 5.39 -13.45
N GLY A 164 1.13 4.97 -14.49
CA GLY A 164 1.40 5.36 -15.88
C GLY A 164 2.21 4.34 -16.69
N PRO A 165 2.58 4.70 -17.93
CA PRO A 165 2.58 6.06 -18.48
C PRO A 165 1.19 6.67 -18.60
N VAL A 166 1.07 7.97 -18.29
CA VAL A 166 -0.20 8.69 -18.37
C VAL A 166 -0.40 9.17 -19.80
N GLY A 167 -1.31 8.50 -20.52
CA GLY A 167 -1.73 8.87 -21.86
C GLY A 167 -2.66 10.09 -21.90
N PHE A 168 -3.36 10.26 -23.03
CA PHE A 168 -4.42 11.24 -23.13
C PHE A 168 -5.65 10.72 -22.40
N VAL A 169 -5.96 11.33 -21.27
CA VAL A 169 -7.12 10.98 -20.43
C VAL A 169 -7.83 12.23 -19.97
N THR A 170 -9.13 12.13 -19.72
CA THR A 170 -9.95 13.23 -19.22
C THR A 170 -9.50 13.66 -17.83
N PRO A 171 -9.37 14.97 -17.53
CA PRO A 171 -9.14 15.44 -16.18
C PRO A 171 -10.21 14.94 -15.22
N GLY A 172 -9.78 14.43 -14.06
CA GLY A 172 -10.72 13.89 -13.08
C GLY A 172 -10.06 13.04 -12.02
N PHE A 173 -10.92 12.39 -11.24
CA PHE A 173 -10.52 11.48 -10.17
C PHE A 173 -10.40 10.05 -10.69
N TYR A 174 -9.22 9.45 -10.50
CA TYR A 174 -8.93 8.07 -10.88
C TYR A 174 -8.66 7.24 -9.63
N SER A 175 -9.36 6.14 -9.47
CA SER A 175 -9.20 5.26 -8.31
C SER A 175 -9.44 3.79 -8.66
N ASN A 176 -8.92 2.91 -7.82
CA ASN A 176 -9.30 1.52 -7.77
C ASN A 176 -9.04 0.99 -6.36
N PRO A 177 -10.02 0.35 -5.70
CA PRO A 177 -9.81 -0.23 -4.38
C PRO A 177 -8.87 -1.44 -4.48
N MET A 178 -7.87 -1.50 -3.58
CA MET A 178 -7.06 -2.68 -3.35
C MET A 178 -7.52 -3.34 -2.05
N ASN A 179 -7.80 -4.64 -2.11
CA ASN A 179 -8.21 -5.39 -0.93
C ASN A 179 -7.02 -6.18 -0.37
N ILE A 180 -6.73 -6.01 0.92
CA ILE A 180 -5.72 -6.76 1.65
C ILE A 180 -6.43 -7.45 2.82
N GLN A 181 -6.29 -8.77 2.90
CA GLN A 181 -6.87 -9.58 3.95
C GLN A 181 -5.75 -10.29 4.73
N VAL A 182 -5.90 -10.33 6.05
CA VAL A 182 -4.99 -11.05 6.96
C VAL A 182 -5.84 -11.97 7.83
N TRP A 183 -5.47 -13.25 7.90
CA TRP A 183 -6.14 -14.24 8.76
C TRP A 183 -5.15 -15.30 9.25
N TYR A 184 -5.58 -16.11 10.21
CA TYR A 184 -4.84 -17.20 10.84
C TYR A 184 -5.65 -18.49 10.82
#